data_c4f0dae4089f6889455422741be36925
#
_entry.id   c4f0dae4089f6889455422741be36925
#
_cell.length_a   1.000
_cell.length_b   1.000
_cell.length_c   1.000
_cell.angle_alpha   90.00
_cell.angle_beta   90.00
_cell.angle_gamma   90.00
#
_symmetry.space_group_name_H-M   'P 1'
#
loop_
_entity.id
_entity.type
_entity.pdbx_description
1 polymer ?
#
loop_
_entity_poly.entity_id
_entity_poly.type
_entity_poly.pdbx_seq_one_letter_code
_entity_poly.pdbx_strand_id
1 'polypeptide(L)'
;MSRAAQPVPAAAPERPHPARGPLRSGDLVLDEERWTVHRAGTPVDLSTTEFRLLACLMRHQGTVLSKTQLLGSVWGWGYTGQSQVVETYVSYLRRKLGRLGPPLIHTCRGAGYVLRGPDLPVRPAR
;
A
#
# COMPACT_ATOMS: atom_id res chain seq x y z
N MET A 1 5.71 34.24 -18.34
CA MET A 1 5.74 33.78 -18.07
C MET A 1 5.44 33.22 -17.61
N SER A 2 5.44 33.16 -17.51
CA SER A 2 5.14 32.43 -16.95
C SER A 2 4.90 31.79 -16.45
N ARG A 3 4.88 31.59 -16.42
CA ARG A 3 4.65 30.84 -15.88
C ARG A 3 4.20 30.30 -15.33
N ALA A 4 4.20 30.39 -15.60
CA ALA A 4 3.82 29.70 -14.95
C ALA A 4 3.49 29.26 -14.35
N ALA A 5 3.47 29.31 -14.59
CA ALA A 5 3.20 28.63 -13.87
C ALA A 5 2.88 28.17 -13.27
N GLN A 6 2.79 28.09 -13.36
CA GLN A 6 2.52 27.40 -12.68
C GLN A 6 2.06 26.91 -12.10
N PRO A 7 1.93 27.10 -12.37
CA PRO A 7 1.53 26.31 -11.74
C PRO A 7 1.12 25.89 -11.12
N VAL A 8 0.96 25.91 -11.03
CA VAL A 8 0.75 25.17 -10.31
C VAL A 8 0.25 24.81 -9.79
N PRO A 9 0.06 24.81 -9.73
CA PRO A 9 -0.34 24.11 -9.10
C PRO A 9 -0.78 23.75 -8.61
N ALA A 10 -0.86 23.76 -8.56
CA ALA A 10 -1.08 23.17 -7.89
C ALA A 10 -1.40 22.82 -7.22
N ALA A 11 -1.45 22.92 -7.22
CA ALA A 11 -1.50 22.32 -6.50
C ALA A 11 -1.80 22.05 -5.77
N ALA A 12 -1.84 22.30 -5.75
CA ALA A 12 -1.88 21.81 -5.00
C ALA A 12 -2.21 21.54 -4.25
N PRO A 13 -2.40 21.60 -4.13
CA PRO A 13 -2.48 21.15 -3.31
C PRO A 13 -2.63 20.76 -2.60
N GLU A 14 -2.59 20.75 -2.51
CA GLU A 14 -2.51 20.21 -1.88
C GLU A 14 -2.60 19.81 -1.11
N ARG A 15 -2.76 19.57 -1.04
CA ARG A 15 -2.71 19.19 -0.11
C ARG A 15 -1.93 18.81 0.49
N PRO A 16 -1.79 19.11 0.83
CA PRO A 16 -0.81 18.53 1.30
C PRO A 16 -1.02 17.56 2.12
N HIS A 17 -0.37 16.87 1.99
CA HIS A 17 -0.27 15.90 2.70
C HIS A 17 0.71 16.13 3.64
N PRO A 18 0.36 16.30 4.80
CA PRO A 18 1.28 16.49 5.83
C PRO A 18 2.17 15.34 5.93
N ALA A 19 1.72 14.22 5.60
CA ALA A 19 2.53 13.09 5.77
C ALA A 19 3.15 12.69 4.53
N ARG A 20 3.87 13.57 3.93
CA ARG A 20 4.48 13.21 2.80
C ARG A 20 5.58 12.31 2.95
N GLY A 21 6.16 12.05 4.01
CA GLY A 21 7.28 11.16 4.17
C GLY A 21 6.94 9.72 3.86
N PRO A 22 7.90 8.81 4.02
CA PRO A 22 7.67 7.40 3.76
C PRO A 22 6.58 6.81 4.65
N LEU A 23 5.89 5.82 4.11
CA LEU A 23 4.94 5.05 4.90
C LEU A 23 5.70 4.03 5.73
N ARG A 24 5.28 3.85 6.96
CA ARG A 24 5.97 2.95 7.90
C ARG A 24 4.98 2.05 8.59
N SER A 25 5.40 0.80 8.81
CA SER A 25 4.62 -0.15 9.57
C SER A 25 5.60 -1.13 10.21
N GLY A 26 5.84 -0.99 11.51
CA GLY A 26 6.89 -1.75 12.16
C GLY A 26 8.23 -1.43 11.52
N ASP A 27 8.93 -2.45 11.07
CA ASP A 27 10.21 -2.29 10.40
C ASP A 27 10.10 -2.17 8.88
N LEU A 28 8.89 -2.02 8.37
CA LEU A 28 8.65 -1.88 6.94
C LEU A 28 8.54 -0.40 6.59
N VAL A 29 9.29 0.02 5.59
CA VAL A 29 9.30 1.41 5.12
C VAL A 29 9.11 1.41 3.62
N LEU A 30 8.13 2.17 3.15
CA LEU A 30 7.85 2.30 1.73
C LEU A 30 7.87 3.79 1.37
N ASP A 31 8.70 4.15 0.40
CA ASP A 31 8.83 5.53 -0.05
C ASP A 31 8.22 5.63 -1.44
N GLU A 32 7.07 6.27 -1.54
CA GLU A 32 6.36 6.39 -2.81
C GLU A 32 7.06 7.32 -3.78
N GLU A 33 7.79 8.28 -3.28
CA GLU A 33 8.50 9.21 -4.16
C GLU A 33 9.70 8.56 -4.82
N ARG A 34 10.37 7.69 -4.09
CA ARG A 34 11.56 7.01 -4.59
C ARG A 34 11.28 5.61 -5.11
N TRP A 35 10.08 5.12 -4.92
CA TRP A 35 9.70 3.76 -5.30
C TRP A 35 10.59 2.71 -4.64
N THR A 36 10.86 2.88 -3.37
CA THR A 36 11.70 1.94 -2.63
C THR A 36 10.96 1.35 -1.45
N VAL A 37 11.30 0.11 -1.13
CA VAL A 37 10.77 -0.60 0.01
C VAL A 37 11.91 -1.24 0.74
N HIS A 38 11.92 -1.08 2.06
CA HIS A 38 12.91 -1.73 2.93
C HIS A 38 12.18 -2.39 4.09
N ARG A 39 12.67 -3.51 4.50
CA ARG A 39 12.19 -4.14 5.73
C ARG A 39 13.39 -4.48 6.59
N ALA A 40 13.37 -4.01 7.84
CA ALA A 40 14.50 -4.18 8.76
C ALA A 40 15.82 -3.73 8.11
N GLY A 41 15.74 -2.65 7.32
CA GLY A 41 16.91 -2.11 6.64
C GLY A 41 17.31 -2.82 5.36
N THR A 42 16.65 -3.91 5.01
CA THR A 42 16.97 -4.68 3.81
C THR A 42 16.05 -4.28 2.66
N PRO A 43 16.60 -3.97 1.48
CA PRO A 43 15.75 -3.63 0.34
C PRO A 43 14.88 -4.82 -0.08
N VAL A 44 13.64 -4.53 -0.43
CA VAL A 44 12.72 -5.54 -0.94
C VAL A 44 12.39 -5.21 -2.38
N ASP A 45 12.63 -6.16 -3.27
CA ASP A 45 12.43 -5.94 -4.69
C ASP A 45 11.00 -6.32 -5.09
N LEU A 46 10.21 -5.32 -5.42
CA LEU A 46 8.81 -5.52 -5.76
C LEU A 46 8.54 -5.10 -7.21
N SER A 47 7.62 -5.82 -7.85
CA SER A 47 7.11 -5.36 -9.13
C SER A 47 6.26 -4.11 -8.92
N THR A 48 5.92 -3.42 -10.01
CA THR A 48 5.09 -2.22 -9.95
C THR A 48 3.76 -2.52 -9.28
N THR A 49 3.11 -3.61 -9.64
CA THR A 49 1.81 -3.96 -9.08
C THR A 49 1.93 -4.32 -7.61
N GLU A 50 2.97 -5.08 -7.24
CA GLU A 50 3.22 -5.41 -5.84
C GLU A 50 3.44 -4.14 -5.01
N PHE A 51 4.20 -3.21 -5.58
CA PHE A 51 4.46 -1.95 -4.89
C PHE A 51 3.17 -1.18 -4.67
N ARG A 52 2.34 -1.08 -5.70
CA ARG A 52 1.06 -0.36 -5.59
C ARG A 52 0.13 -0.99 -4.58
N LEU A 53 0.08 -2.31 -4.56
CA LEU A 53 -0.75 -3.02 -3.61
C LEU A 53 -0.25 -2.78 -2.18
N LEU A 54 1.04 -2.88 -1.98
CA LEU A 54 1.62 -2.64 -0.66
C LEU A 54 1.38 -1.20 -0.21
N ALA A 55 1.58 -0.24 -1.10
CA ALA A 55 1.35 1.17 -0.76
C ALA A 55 -0.10 1.41 -0.36
N CYS A 56 -1.04 0.81 -1.08
CA CYS A 56 -2.46 0.94 -0.75
C CYS A 56 -2.75 0.40 0.65
N LEU A 57 -2.23 -0.78 0.95
CA LEU A 57 -2.42 -1.39 2.26
C LEU A 57 -1.78 -0.55 3.36
N MET A 58 -0.61 -0.01 3.11
CA MET A 58 0.10 0.78 4.11
C MET A 58 -0.54 2.14 4.35
N ARG A 59 -1.11 2.75 3.31
CA ARG A 59 -1.83 4.01 3.49
C ARG A 59 -3.06 3.84 4.37
N HIS A 60 -3.60 2.62 4.41
CA HIS A 60 -4.78 2.31 5.20
C HIS A 60 -4.46 1.29 6.29
N GLN A 61 -3.23 1.32 6.80
CA GLN A 61 -2.83 0.31 7.77
C GLN A 61 -3.75 0.33 8.99
N GLY A 62 -4.03 -0.83 9.49
CA GLY A 62 -4.95 -1.01 10.60
C GLY A 62 -6.41 -1.11 10.17
N THR A 63 -6.71 -0.85 8.91
CA THR A 63 -8.07 -0.91 8.38
C THR A 63 -8.20 -2.06 7.39
N VAL A 64 -9.25 -2.84 7.52
CA VAL A 64 -9.49 -3.94 6.59
C VAL A 64 -10.00 -3.38 5.27
N LEU A 65 -9.36 -3.75 4.17
CA LEU A 65 -9.78 -3.37 2.83
C LEU A 65 -10.34 -4.60 2.12
N SER A 66 -11.49 -4.44 1.50
CA SER A 66 -12.11 -5.55 0.77
C SER A 66 -11.34 -5.85 -0.50
N LYS A 67 -11.52 -7.04 -1.05
CA LYS A 67 -10.93 -7.37 -2.34
C LYS A 67 -11.40 -6.40 -3.42
N THR A 68 -12.66 -6.02 -3.38
CA THR A 68 -13.19 -5.07 -4.36
C THR A 68 -12.50 -3.72 -4.25
N GLN A 69 -12.28 -3.24 -3.03
CA GLN A 69 -11.56 -1.97 -2.83
C GLN A 69 -10.14 -2.06 -3.34
N LEU A 70 -9.45 -3.14 -3.04
CA LEU A 70 -8.08 -3.33 -3.49
C LEU A 70 -8.02 -3.45 -5.01
N LEU A 71 -8.95 -4.18 -5.57
CA LEU A 71 -9.00 -4.35 -7.02
C LEU A 71 -9.17 -2.99 -7.72
N GLY A 72 -10.11 -2.20 -7.25
CA GLY A 72 -10.35 -0.89 -7.83
C GLY A 72 -9.19 0.07 -7.64
N SER A 73 -8.60 0.08 -6.45
CA SER A 73 -7.54 1.04 -6.14
C SER A 73 -6.22 0.71 -6.83
N VAL A 74 -5.94 -0.56 -7.04
CA VAL A 74 -4.64 -0.97 -7.59
C VAL A 74 -4.74 -1.30 -9.06
N TRP A 75 -5.78 -2.01 -9.49
CA TRP A 75 -5.94 -2.41 -10.89
C TRP A 75 -6.83 -1.47 -11.67
N GLY A 76 -7.65 -0.69 -10.99
CA GLY A 76 -8.52 0.28 -11.65
C GLY A 76 -9.98 -0.14 -11.58
N TRP A 77 -10.86 0.85 -11.44
CA TRP A 77 -12.29 0.55 -11.26
C TRP A 77 -12.95 -0.01 -12.51
N GLY A 78 -12.29 0.14 -13.66
CA GLY A 78 -12.78 -0.46 -14.90
C GLY A 78 -12.19 -1.85 -15.20
N TYR A 79 -11.44 -2.40 -14.27
CA TYR A 79 -10.78 -3.68 -14.49
C TYR A 79 -11.82 -4.80 -14.64
N THR A 80 -11.73 -5.56 -15.73
CA THR A 80 -12.68 -6.64 -16.02
C THR A 80 -12.06 -8.02 -15.92
N GLY A 81 -10.82 -8.13 -15.49
CA GLY A 81 -10.19 -9.43 -15.34
C GLY A 81 -10.65 -10.14 -14.09
N GLN A 82 -9.95 -11.21 -13.74
CA GLN A 82 -10.34 -12.03 -12.60
C GLN A 82 -9.93 -11.38 -11.30
N SER A 83 -10.81 -11.43 -10.33
CA SER A 83 -10.53 -10.85 -9.02
C SER A 83 -9.48 -11.64 -8.23
N GLN A 84 -9.19 -12.87 -8.65
CA GLN A 84 -8.15 -13.68 -8.01
C GLN A 84 -6.78 -13.03 -8.04
N VAL A 85 -6.60 -12.03 -8.90
CA VAL A 85 -5.33 -11.32 -8.98
C VAL A 85 -4.96 -10.70 -7.62
N VAL A 86 -5.95 -10.27 -6.85
CA VAL A 86 -5.69 -9.71 -5.53
C VAL A 86 -5.02 -10.74 -4.63
N GLU A 87 -5.61 -11.93 -4.57
CA GLU A 87 -5.07 -13.01 -3.73
C GLU A 87 -3.67 -13.43 -4.17
N THR A 88 -3.46 -13.48 -5.48
CA THR A 88 -2.17 -13.85 -6.03
C THR A 88 -1.09 -12.87 -5.61
N TYR A 89 -1.37 -11.58 -5.75
CA TYR A 89 -0.37 -10.54 -5.42
C TYR A 89 -0.18 -10.38 -3.92
N VAL A 90 -1.22 -10.60 -3.13
CA VAL A 90 -1.06 -10.65 -1.68
C VAL A 90 -0.12 -11.80 -1.30
N SER A 91 -0.27 -12.95 -1.97
CA SER A 91 0.61 -14.08 -1.73
C SER A 91 2.07 -13.75 -2.06
N TYR A 92 2.30 -13.06 -3.18
CA TYR A 92 3.66 -12.65 -3.54
C TYR A 92 4.26 -11.72 -2.49
N LEU A 93 3.48 -10.74 -2.05
CA LEU A 93 3.95 -9.81 -1.02
C LEU A 93 4.27 -10.52 0.28
N ARG A 94 3.38 -11.42 0.70
CA ARG A 94 3.60 -12.15 1.94
C ARG A 94 4.90 -12.94 1.90
N ARG A 95 5.17 -13.55 0.76
CA ARG A 95 6.38 -14.34 0.62
C ARG A 95 7.63 -13.47 0.68
N LYS A 96 7.60 -12.34 -0.03
CA LYS A 96 8.77 -11.46 -0.06
C LYS A 96 9.02 -10.79 1.28
N LEU A 97 7.97 -10.30 1.92
CA LEU A 97 8.13 -9.65 3.22
C LEU A 97 8.40 -10.65 4.33
N GLY A 98 7.85 -11.85 4.19
CA GLY A 98 8.00 -12.88 5.22
C GLY A 98 9.40 -13.42 5.38
N ARG A 99 10.25 -13.18 4.40
CA ARG A 99 11.65 -13.60 4.52
C ARG A 99 12.41 -12.76 5.53
N LEU A 100 11.89 -11.57 5.84
CA LEU A 100 12.61 -10.60 6.64
C LEU A 100 12.00 -10.32 8.00
N GLY A 101 10.87 -10.92 8.30
CA GLY A 101 10.26 -10.69 9.60
C GLY A 101 8.87 -11.30 9.69
N PRO A 102 8.18 -11.05 10.80
CA PRO A 102 6.85 -11.64 11.00
C PRO A 102 5.81 -11.07 10.04
N PRO A 103 4.68 -11.78 9.89
CA PRO A 103 3.65 -11.33 8.95
C PRO A 103 3.11 -9.95 9.29
N LEU A 104 2.91 -9.15 8.27
CA LEU A 104 2.29 -7.83 8.40
C LEU A 104 0.95 -7.75 7.69
N ILE A 105 0.73 -8.58 6.66
CA ILE A 105 -0.51 -8.60 5.92
C ILE A 105 -1.34 -9.78 6.41
N HIS A 106 -2.54 -9.49 6.89
CA HIS A 106 -3.39 -10.50 7.49
C HIS A 106 -4.68 -10.63 6.69
N THR A 107 -5.17 -11.86 6.57
CA THR A 107 -6.44 -12.12 5.92
C THR A 107 -7.55 -12.01 6.97
N CYS A 108 -8.57 -11.23 6.64
CA CYS A 108 -9.77 -11.16 7.46
C CYS A 108 -10.85 -11.87 6.67
N ARG A 109 -11.14 -13.10 7.05
CA ARG A 109 -12.03 -13.96 6.28
C ARG A 109 -13.38 -13.31 6.07
N GLY A 110 -13.84 -13.32 4.82
CA GLY A 110 -15.10 -12.71 4.48
C GLY A 110 -15.07 -11.20 4.37
N ALA A 111 -13.97 -10.56 4.72
CA ALA A 111 -13.90 -9.11 4.72
C ALA A 111 -12.80 -8.56 3.82
N GLY A 112 -11.63 -9.19 3.79
CA GLY A 112 -10.53 -8.73 2.96
C GLY A 112 -9.19 -8.88 3.63
N TYR A 113 -8.36 -7.86 3.48
CA TYR A 113 -6.99 -7.90 3.99
C TYR A 113 -6.68 -6.63 4.78
N VAL A 114 -5.78 -6.76 5.72
CA VAL A 114 -5.34 -5.61 6.52
C VAL A 114 -3.84 -5.72 6.71
N LEU A 115 -3.16 -4.59 6.62
CA LEU A 115 -1.75 -4.50 6.94
C LEU A 115 -1.62 -3.80 8.28
N ARG A 116 -0.90 -4.40 9.20
CA ARG A 116 -0.64 -3.77 10.48
C ARG A 116 0.71 -4.23 11.01
N GLY A 117 1.40 -3.31 11.62
CA GLY A 117 2.61 -3.64 12.35
C GLY A 117 2.27 -4.30 13.68
N PRO A 118 3.29 -4.78 14.37
CA PRO A 118 3.06 -5.52 15.61
C PRO A 118 2.36 -4.72 16.70
N ASP A 119 2.49 -3.41 16.66
CA ASP A 119 1.93 -2.56 17.70
C ASP A 119 0.59 -1.96 17.36
N LEU A 120 0.06 -2.26 16.19
CA LEU A 120 -1.16 -1.61 15.74
C LEU A 120 -2.31 -2.60 15.77
N PRO A 121 -3.37 -2.33 16.53
CA PRO A 121 -4.51 -3.24 16.55
C PRO A 121 -5.26 -3.20 15.23
N VAL A 122 -5.91 -4.29 14.90
CA VAL A 122 -6.76 -4.36 13.73
C VAL A 122 -8.09 -3.70 14.04
N ARG A 123 -8.54 -2.85 13.14
CA ARG A 123 -9.84 -2.24 13.28
C ARG A 123 -10.80 -2.91 12.34
N PRO A 124 -11.99 -3.25 12.79
CA PRO A 124 -12.96 -3.86 11.90
C PRO A 124 -13.40 -2.89 10.83
N ALA A 125 -13.72 -3.43 9.67
CA ALA A 125 -14.27 -2.62 8.59
C ALA A 125 -15.66 -2.16 8.98
N ARG A 126 -16.01 -0.97 8.58
CA ARG A 126 -17.32 -0.45 8.92
C ARG A 126 -18.11 -0.11 7.73
#